data_2bff35824e9805c5942cb5256b7b861b
#
_entry.id   2bff35824e9805c5942cb5256b7b861b
#
_cell.length_a   1.000
_cell.length_b   1.000
_cell.length_c   1.000
_cell.angle_alpha   90.00
_cell.angle_beta   90.00
_cell.angle_gamma   90.00
#
_symmetry.space_group_name_H-M   'P 1'
#
loop_
_entity.id
_entity.type
_entity.pdbx_description
1 polymer ?
#
loop_
_entity_poly.entity_id
_entity_poly.type
_entity_poly.pdbx_seq_one_letter_code
_entity_poly.pdbx_strand_id
1 'polypeptide(L)'
;MCIRDSDYLWRVHQVIPGKGQITVFNRSHYEDVLVVKVKNYVDAKTIKQRYQQINDFERLLTESGTTVLKFMLHISYETQGERLRDRLINPDKRWKFNPGDLDDRALWPDFMDAYETMVQNTSTKHAPWHIIPSDSRKTRGAIISGIVRETLEKMNPQYPDPGYRPEQFEID
;
A
#
# COMPACT_ATOMS: atom_id res chain seq x y z
N MET A 1 -18.56 -0.94 -5.33
CA MET A 1 -17.93 -1.81 -4.30
C MET A 1 -18.65 -1.52 -2.98
N CYS A 2 -19.45 -2.47 -2.47
CA CYS A 2 -20.12 -2.28 -1.17
C CYS A 2 -19.06 -2.41 -0.07
N ILE A 3 -18.62 -1.30 0.46
CA ILE A 3 -17.84 -1.26 1.70
C ILE A 3 -18.86 -1.41 2.82
N ARG A 4 -18.84 -2.53 3.52
CA ARG A 4 -19.62 -2.68 4.75
C ARG A 4 -18.93 -1.84 5.81
N ASP A 5 -19.58 -0.77 6.27
CA ASP A 5 -18.99 0.19 7.22
C ASP A 5 -18.52 -0.45 8.53
N SER A 6 -19.12 -1.58 8.92
CA SER A 6 -18.76 -2.33 10.13
C SER A 6 -17.58 -3.29 9.92
N ASP A 7 -17.02 -3.41 8.68
CA ASP A 7 -16.15 -4.54 8.35
C ASP A 7 -15.12 -4.23 7.24
N TYR A 8 -14.73 -2.97 7.10
CA TYR A 8 -13.86 -2.55 6.00
C TYR A 8 -12.44 -3.15 6.07
N LEU A 9 -11.96 -3.56 7.26
CA LEU A 9 -10.68 -4.22 7.45
C LEU A 9 -10.75 -5.75 7.27
N TRP A 10 -11.95 -6.36 7.25
CA TRP A 10 -12.11 -7.81 7.13
C TRP A 10 -11.41 -8.39 5.89
N ARG A 11 -11.62 -7.78 4.74
CA ARG A 11 -10.96 -8.20 3.48
C ARG A 11 -9.43 -8.13 3.54
N VAL A 12 -8.88 -7.24 4.39
CA VAL A 12 -7.45 -7.11 4.61
C VAL A 12 -6.96 -8.20 5.53
N HIS A 13 -7.69 -8.48 6.62
CA HIS A 13 -7.37 -9.58 7.55
C HIS A 13 -7.24 -10.93 6.83
N GLN A 14 -8.11 -11.20 5.86
CA GLN A 14 -8.11 -12.48 5.12
C GLN A 14 -6.85 -12.73 4.29
N VAL A 15 -6.08 -11.70 3.97
CA VAL A 15 -4.90 -11.78 3.11
C VAL A 15 -3.61 -11.34 3.81
N ILE A 16 -3.65 -11.20 5.15
CA ILE A 16 -2.45 -10.99 5.95
C ILE A 16 -1.56 -12.23 5.85
N PRO A 17 -0.24 -12.04 5.60
CA PRO A 17 0.66 -13.17 5.43
C PRO A 17 0.88 -13.93 6.75
N GLY A 18 0.98 -15.23 6.67
CA GLY A 18 1.51 -16.07 7.75
C GLY A 18 3.03 -15.89 7.91
N LYS A 19 3.62 -16.53 8.95
CA LYS A 19 5.07 -16.51 9.15
C LYS A 19 5.80 -17.08 7.93
N GLY A 20 6.87 -16.41 7.49
CA GLY A 20 7.64 -16.80 6.32
C GLY A 20 7.01 -16.42 4.97
N GLN A 21 5.91 -15.68 4.97
CA GLN A 21 5.22 -15.23 3.77
C GLN A 21 5.30 -13.71 3.59
N ILE A 22 5.15 -13.26 2.35
CA ILE A 22 5.07 -11.84 1.98
C ILE A 22 3.79 -11.61 1.18
N THR A 23 3.03 -10.60 1.55
CA THR A 23 1.87 -10.14 0.77
C THR A 23 2.11 -8.72 0.27
N VAL A 24 1.86 -8.48 -1.00
CA VAL A 24 1.96 -7.15 -1.62
C VAL A 24 0.56 -6.65 -1.96
N PHE A 25 0.21 -5.50 -1.40
CA PHE A 25 -1.05 -4.82 -1.70
C PHE A 25 -0.85 -3.80 -2.82
N ASN A 26 -1.56 -3.97 -3.92
CA ASN A 26 -1.73 -2.92 -4.93
C ASN A 26 -3.05 -2.19 -4.65
N ARG A 27 -2.98 -0.99 -4.08
CA ARG A 27 -3.99 -0.33 -3.26
C ARG A 27 -4.23 -1.09 -1.95
N SER A 28 -4.83 -0.44 -0.98
CA SER A 28 -4.99 -1.03 0.36
C SER A 28 -6.20 -0.44 1.07
N HIS A 29 -6.37 -0.78 2.34
CA HIS A 29 -7.38 -0.22 3.23
C HIS A 29 -7.31 1.31 3.39
N TYR A 30 -6.23 1.94 2.97
CA TYR A 30 -6.11 3.40 2.95
C TYR A 30 -7.04 4.09 1.95
N GLU A 31 -7.57 3.38 0.96
CA GLU A 31 -8.66 3.88 0.10
C GLU A 31 -9.89 4.29 0.93
N ASP A 32 -10.10 3.64 2.08
CA ASP A 32 -11.22 3.89 3.00
C ASP A 32 -11.04 5.18 3.84
N VAL A 33 -9.93 5.89 3.70
CA VAL A 33 -9.67 7.22 4.28
C VAL A 33 -9.23 8.26 3.26
N LEU A 34 -8.94 7.87 2.02
CA LEU A 34 -8.55 8.75 0.92
C LEU A 34 -9.75 9.07 0.01
N VAL A 35 -10.14 8.11 -0.82
CA VAL A 35 -11.21 8.31 -1.82
C VAL A 35 -12.52 8.70 -1.15
N VAL A 36 -12.85 8.05 -0.03
CA VAL A 36 -14.09 8.32 0.71
C VAL A 36 -14.11 9.71 1.35
N LYS A 37 -12.93 10.28 1.72
CA LYS A 37 -12.78 11.66 2.18
C LYS A 37 -13.00 12.63 1.03
N VAL A 38 -12.28 12.47 -0.08
CA VAL A 38 -12.36 13.38 -1.24
C VAL A 38 -13.74 13.38 -1.88
N LYS A 39 -14.37 12.20 -1.97
CA LYS A 39 -15.72 12.04 -2.56
C LYS A 39 -16.85 12.31 -1.56
N ASN A 40 -16.54 12.66 -0.32
CA ASN A 40 -17.53 12.91 0.76
C ASN A 40 -18.51 11.74 0.99
N TYR A 41 -18.02 10.50 0.89
CA TYR A 41 -18.86 9.30 1.13
C TYR A 41 -19.11 9.03 2.61
N VAL A 42 -18.25 9.56 3.48
CA VAL A 42 -18.36 9.46 4.94
C VAL A 42 -17.99 10.81 5.58
N ASP A 43 -18.47 11.04 6.79
CA ASP A 43 -18.21 12.27 7.53
C ASP A 43 -16.78 12.34 8.11
N ALA A 44 -16.34 13.52 8.49
CA ALA A 44 -15.00 13.76 9.04
C ALA A 44 -14.75 12.99 10.35
N LYS A 45 -15.80 12.76 11.15
CA LYS A 45 -15.71 12.00 12.40
C LYS A 45 -15.35 10.55 12.11
N THR A 46 -16.01 9.93 11.13
CA THR A 46 -15.74 8.58 10.66
C THR A 46 -14.33 8.45 10.11
N ILE A 47 -13.86 9.42 9.30
CA ILE A 47 -12.48 9.43 8.80
C ILE A 47 -11.46 9.43 9.95
N LYS A 48 -11.66 10.29 10.96
CA LYS A 48 -10.78 10.36 12.13
C LYS A 48 -10.75 9.04 12.91
N GLN A 49 -11.89 8.38 13.07
CA GLN A 49 -11.98 7.07 13.71
C GLN A 49 -11.22 6.01 12.91
N ARG A 50 -11.34 6.02 11.58
CA ARG A 50 -10.64 5.07 10.68
C ARG A 50 -9.12 5.22 10.75
N TYR A 51 -8.58 6.44 10.86
CA TYR A 51 -7.13 6.61 11.08
C TYR A 51 -6.67 5.88 12.35
N GLN A 52 -7.41 6.01 13.45
CA GLN A 52 -7.07 5.32 14.69
C GLN A 52 -7.19 3.79 14.54
N GLN A 53 -8.27 3.31 13.93
CA GLN A 53 -8.49 1.87 13.69
C GLN A 53 -7.38 1.26 12.81
N ILE A 54 -6.93 1.98 11.79
CA ILE A 54 -5.81 1.54 10.93
C ILE A 54 -4.52 1.47 11.73
N ASN A 55 -4.21 2.49 12.54
CA ASN A 55 -3.03 2.50 13.39
C ASN A 55 -3.03 1.34 14.41
N ASP A 56 -4.18 1.05 15.01
CA ASP A 56 -4.34 -0.06 15.96
C ASP A 56 -4.21 -1.42 15.27
N PHE A 57 -4.76 -1.54 14.06
CA PHE A 57 -4.61 -2.73 13.23
C PHE A 57 -3.14 -3.00 12.84
N GLU A 58 -2.43 -1.98 12.35
CA GLU A 58 -1.01 -2.10 12.00
C GLU A 58 -0.15 -2.38 13.23
N ARG A 59 -0.48 -1.79 14.38
CA ARG A 59 0.17 -2.09 15.65
C ARG A 59 -0.03 -3.56 16.06
N LEU A 60 -1.24 -4.07 15.98
CA LEU A 60 -1.55 -5.48 16.24
C LEU A 60 -0.70 -6.42 15.37
N LEU A 61 -0.57 -6.12 14.08
CA LEU A 61 0.24 -6.91 13.15
C LEU A 61 1.72 -6.88 13.53
N THR A 62 2.25 -5.70 13.86
CA THR A 62 3.67 -5.57 14.20
C THR A 62 4.01 -6.20 15.54
N GLU A 63 3.15 -6.08 16.53
CA GLU A 63 3.28 -6.79 17.81
C GLU A 63 3.23 -8.32 17.66
N SER A 64 2.52 -8.81 16.62
CA SER A 64 2.47 -10.23 16.26
C SER A 64 3.63 -10.69 15.37
N GLY A 65 4.61 -9.82 15.10
CA GLY A 65 5.84 -10.13 14.36
C GLY A 65 5.74 -9.91 12.84
N THR A 66 4.70 -9.25 12.35
CA THR A 66 4.59 -8.86 10.94
C THR A 66 5.27 -7.50 10.71
N THR A 67 6.15 -7.40 9.73
CA THR A 67 6.72 -6.11 9.31
C THR A 67 5.82 -5.46 8.27
N VAL A 68 5.38 -4.23 8.53
CA VAL A 68 4.52 -3.45 7.63
C VAL A 68 5.36 -2.37 6.94
N LEU A 69 5.44 -2.42 5.61
CA LEU A 69 6.05 -1.39 4.78
C LEU A 69 4.98 -0.65 4.00
N LYS A 70 4.97 0.67 4.10
CA LYS A 70 3.99 1.54 3.42
C LYS A 70 4.69 2.46 2.44
N PHE A 71 4.25 2.42 1.17
CA PHE A 71 4.82 3.22 0.10
C PHE A 71 3.75 4.11 -0.53
N MET A 72 3.89 5.42 -0.38
CA MET A 72 3.10 6.39 -1.14
C MET A 72 3.87 6.72 -2.42
N LEU A 73 3.32 6.36 -3.57
CA LEU A 73 3.92 6.62 -4.87
C LEU A 73 3.53 8.02 -5.35
N HIS A 74 4.35 9.00 -5.00
CA HIS A 74 4.09 10.40 -5.33
C HIS A 74 4.55 10.71 -6.76
N ILE A 75 3.59 11.10 -7.62
CA ILE A 75 3.85 11.57 -8.98
C ILE A 75 3.45 13.04 -9.11
N SER A 76 4.05 13.75 -10.07
CA SER A 76 3.64 15.11 -10.41
C SER A 76 2.31 15.12 -11.16
N TYR A 77 1.62 16.26 -11.08
CA TYR A 77 0.40 16.51 -11.86
C TYR A 77 0.65 16.37 -13.36
N GLU A 78 1.80 16.88 -13.83
CA GLU A 78 2.25 16.80 -15.22
C GLU A 78 2.41 15.34 -15.66
N THR A 79 3.18 14.55 -14.92
CA THR A 79 3.42 13.13 -15.24
C THR A 79 2.12 12.32 -15.22
N GLN A 80 1.20 12.60 -14.32
CA GLN A 80 -0.12 11.93 -14.32
C GLN A 80 -0.89 12.26 -15.60
N GLY A 81 -0.89 13.54 -16.04
CA GLY A 81 -1.52 13.98 -17.28
C GLY A 81 -0.93 13.32 -18.52
N GLU A 82 0.40 13.21 -18.60
CA GLU A 82 1.09 12.50 -19.68
C GLU A 82 0.69 11.03 -19.75
N ARG A 83 0.61 10.36 -18.59
CA ARG A 83 0.20 8.96 -18.54
C ARG A 83 -1.26 8.74 -18.96
N LEU A 84 -2.16 9.68 -18.65
CA LEU A 84 -3.55 9.62 -19.12
C LEU A 84 -3.64 9.83 -20.63
N ARG A 85 -2.90 10.79 -21.20
CA ARG A 85 -2.82 10.99 -22.66
C ARG A 85 -2.27 9.76 -23.38
N ASP A 86 -1.21 9.15 -22.83
CA ASP A 86 -0.64 7.91 -23.38
C ASP A 86 -1.66 6.77 -23.41
N ARG A 87 -2.55 6.67 -22.40
CA ARG A 87 -3.64 5.68 -22.43
C ARG A 87 -4.67 5.96 -23.53
N LEU A 88 -4.94 7.22 -23.85
CA LEU A 88 -5.88 7.59 -24.92
C LEU A 88 -5.31 7.35 -26.32
N ILE A 89 -4.05 7.73 -26.54
CA ILE A 89 -3.41 7.71 -27.86
C ILE A 89 -2.95 6.30 -28.23
N ASN A 90 -2.34 5.57 -27.28
CA ASN A 90 -1.76 4.25 -27.54
C ASN A 90 -2.84 3.16 -27.56
N PRO A 91 -3.07 2.49 -28.71
CA PRO A 91 -4.08 1.45 -28.86
C PRO A 91 -3.95 0.32 -27.83
N ASP A 92 -2.71 -0.07 -27.48
CA ASP A 92 -2.43 -1.15 -26.55
C ASP A 92 -2.73 -0.79 -25.09
N LYS A 93 -3.00 0.49 -24.81
CA LYS A 93 -3.27 1.01 -23.47
C LYS A 93 -4.68 1.57 -23.29
N ARG A 94 -5.47 1.71 -24.36
CA ARG A 94 -6.82 2.31 -24.33
C ARG A 94 -7.75 1.58 -23.37
N TRP A 95 -7.62 0.29 -23.24
CA TRP A 95 -8.43 -0.52 -22.31
C TRP A 95 -8.24 -0.15 -20.83
N LYS A 96 -7.16 0.56 -20.50
CA LYS A 96 -6.86 1.08 -19.16
C LYS A 96 -7.45 2.45 -18.89
N PHE A 97 -7.95 3.14 -19.92
CA PHE A 97 -8.49 4.49 -19.78
C PHE A 97 -9.90 4.42 -19.18
N ASN A 98 -10.12 5.20 -18.14
CA ASN A 98 -11.44 5.40 -17.55
C ASN A 98 -11.76 6.90 -17.58
N PRO A 99 -12.88 7.35 -18.17
CA PRO A 99 -13.29 8.75 -18.14
C PRO A 99 -13.32 9.34 -16.72
N GLY A 100 -13.71 8.57 -15.72
CA GLY A 100 -13.69 8.99 -14.32
C GLY A 100 -12.31 9.36 -13.76
N ASP A 101 -11.21 8.94 -14.44
CA ASP A 101 -9.85 9.39 -14.10
C ASP A 101 -9.68 10.91 -14.32
N LEU A 102 -10.47 11.52 -15.21
CA LEU A 102 -10.46 12.96 -15.45
C LEU A 102 -11.17 13.72 -14.33
N ASP A 103 -12.27 13.17 -13.81
CA ASP A 103 -12.99 13.73 -12.67
C ASP A 103 -12.11 13.71 -11.41
N ASP A 104 -11.41 12.59 -11.18
CA ASP A 104 -10.46 12.48 -10.10
C ASP A 104 -9.27 13.43 -10.26
N ARG A 105 -8.80 13.65 -11.50
CA ARG A 105 -7.74 14.61 -11.79
C ARG A 105 -8.18 16.05 -11.49
N ALA A 106 -9.44 16.41 -11.73
CA ALA A 106 -9.97 17.73 -11.40
C ALA A 106 -9.94 18.00 -9.89
N LEU A 107 -10.00 16.96 -9.06
CA LEU A 107 -9.91 17.03 -7.60
C LEU A 107 -8.46 16.85 -7.07
N TRP A 108 -7.45 17.11 -7.92
CA TRP A 108 -6.05 16.92 -7.53
C TRP A 108 -5.63 17.59 -6.24
N PRO A 109 -5.98 18.87 -5.98
CA PRO A 109 -5.64 19.53 -4.71
C PRO A 109 -6.26 18.82 -3.50
N ASP A 110 -7.51 18.38 -3.61
CA ASP A 110 -8.23 17.70 -2.53
C ASP A 110 -7.59 16.33 -2.23
N PHE A 111 -7.15 15.62 -3.28
CA PHE A 111 -6.40 14.37 -3.12
C PHE A 111 -5.04 14.61 -2.45
N MET A 112 -4.32 15.68 -2.79
CA MET A 112 -3.02 15.99 -2.16
C MET A 112 -3.20 16.32 -0.68
N ASP A 113 -4.20 17.13 -0.30
CA ASP A 113 -4.54 17.39 1.09
C ASP A 113 -4.93 16.10 1.84
N ALA A 114 -5.73 15.23 1.19
CA ALA A 114 -6.12 13.97 1.78
C ALA A 114 -4.91 13.04 2.01
N TYR A 115 -3.96 12.96 1.06
CA TYR A 115 -2.70 12.21 1.21
C TYR A 115 -1.84 12.76 2.35
N GLU A 116 -1.65 14.07 2.41
CA GLU A 116 -0.88 14.71 3.48
C GLU A 116 -1.50 14.41 4.84
N THR A 117 -2.79 14.64 4.99
CA THR A 117 -3.54 14.35 6.23
C THR A 117 -3.41 12.88 6.62
N MET A 118 -3.56 11.96 5.67
CA MET A 118 -3.42 10.52 5.91
C MET A 118 -2.02 10.19 6.41
N VAL A 119 -0.97 10.65 5.74
CA VAL A 119 0.42 10.39 6.13
C VAL A 119 0.70 10.94 7.54
N GLN A 120 0.27 12.16 7.84
CA GLN A 120 0.46 12.77 9.16
C GLN A 120 -0.23 12.00 10.29
N ASN A 121 -1.43 11.45 10.03
CA ASN A 121 -2.20 10.72 11.03
C ASN A 121 -1.85 9.23 11.16
N THR A 122 -1.17 8.66 10.18
CA THR A 122 -0.92 7.21 10.13
C THR A 122 0.54 6.81 9.94
N SER A 123 1.50 7.77 9.93
CA SER A 123 2.93 7.45 9.95
C SER A 123 3.37 7.20 11.38
N THR A 124 3.34 5.95 11.80
CA THR A 124 3.71 5.53 13.15
C THR A 124 5.14 5.01 13.23
N LYS A 125 5.70 4.89 14.44
CA LYS A 125 7.05 4.32 14.63
C LYS A 125 7.16 2.87 14.17
N HIS A 126 6.08 2.09 14.33
CA HIS A 126 6.05 0.67 13.97
C HIS A 126 5.69 0.43 12.51
N ALA A 127 5.06 1.40 11.83
CA ALA A 127 4.70 1.33 10.43
C ALA A 127 4.79 2.73 9.78
N PRO A 128 6.01 3.22 9.49
CA PRO A 128 6.20 4.53 8.88
C PRO A 128 5.82 4.53 7.38
N TRP A 129 5.38 5.68 6.88
CA TRP A 129 5.21 5.90 5.45
C TRP A 129 6.53 6.26 4.77
N HIS A 130 6.79 5.64 3.63
CA HIS A 130 7.85 6.03 2.70
C HIS A 130 7.21 6.76 1.51
N ILE A 131 7.53 8.03 1.34
CA ILE A 131 7.08 8.83 0.18
C ILE A 131 8.09 8.64 -0.94
N ILE A 132 7.66 8.00 -2.03
CA ILE A 132 8.53 7.57 -3.13
C ILE A 132 8.31 8.44 -4.37
N PRO A 133 9.30 9.21 -4.83
CA PRO A 133 9.25 9.91 -6.10
C PRO A 133 8.96 8.92 -7.24
N SER A 134 7.88 9.15 -8.00
CA SER A 134 7.34 8.12 -8.91
C SER A 134 7.15 8.57 -10.35
N ASP A 135 7.67 9.74 -10.71
CA ASP A 135 7.70 10.22 -12.09
C ASP A 135 8.57 9.28 -12.93
N SER A 136 9.76 8.96 -12.48
CA SER A 136 10.61 7.93 -13.08
C SER A 136 10.30 6.55 -12.50
N ARG A 137 9.85 5.63 -13.38
CA ARG A 137 9.59 4.23 -12.98
C ARG A 137 10.85 3.50 -12.51
N LYS A 138 12.02 3.80 -13.13
CA LYS A 138 13.32 3.21 -12.78
C LYS A 138 13.75 3.66 -11.38
N THR A 139 13.72 4.96 -11.12
CA THR A 139 14.07 5.53 -9.82
C THR A 139 13.17 4.99 -8.71
N ARG A 140 11.86 4.99 -8.95
CA ARG A 140 10.88 4.41 -8.02
C ARG A 140 11.21 2.95 -7.68
N GLY A 141 11.45 2.13 -8.72
CA GLY A 141 11.78 0.71 -8.55
C GLY A 141 13.05 0.52 -7.73
N ALA A 142 14.11 1.27 -8.02
CA ALA A 142 15.38 1.20 -7.29
C ALA A 142 15.22 1.55 -5.81
N ILE A 143 14.47 2.63 -5.48
CA ILE A 143 14.24 3.05 -4.10
C ILE A 143 13.45 1.98 -3.33
N ILE A 144 12.33 1.50 -3.89
CA ILE A 144 11.50 0.48 -3.23
C ILE A 144 12.29 -0.81 -3.02
N SER A 145 13.01 -1.29 -4.05
CA SER A 145 13.84 -2.50 -3.94
C SER A 145 14.92 -2.35 -2.88
N GLY A 146 15.53 -1.16 -2.76
CA GLY A 146 16.52 -0.87 -1.72
C GLY A 146 15.94 -0.99 -0.32
N ILE A 147 14.78 -0.37 -0.07
CA ILE A 147 14.10 -0.42 1.23
C ILE A 147 13.67 -1.85 1.59
N VAL A 148 13.10 -2.58 0.63
CA VAL A 148 12.68 -3.98 0.84
C VAL A 148 13.89 -4.85 1.15
N ARG A 149 15.00 -4.71 0.38
CA ARG A 149 16.24 -5.46 0.63
C ARG A 149 16.80 -5.17 2.02
N GLU A 150 16.94 -3.89 2.39
CA GLU A 150 17.44 -3.52 3.72
C GLU A 150 16.56 -4.08 4.84
N THR A 151 15.25 -4.09 4.64
CA THR A 151 14.31 -4.67 5.60
C THR A 151 14.51 -6.17 5.74
N LEU A 152 14.63 -6.90 4.63
CA LEU A 152 14.89 -8.34 4.65
C LEU A 152 16.25 -8.68 5.27
N GLU A 153 17.29 -7.90 4.97
CA GLU A 153 18.61 -8.06 5.59
C GLU A 153 18.53 -7.88 7.12
N LYS A 154 17.79 -6.88 7.61
CA LYS A 154 17.55 -6.68 9.06
C LYS A 154 16.72 -7.80 9.69
N MET A 155 15.74 -8.33 8.98
CA MET A 155 14.94 -9.47 9.46
C MET A 155 15.76 -10.77 9.50
N ASN A 156 16.81 -10.87 8.70
CA ASN A 156 17.69 -12.03 8.61
C ASN A 156 16.91 -13.37 8.58
N PRO A 157 15.98 -13.57 7.62
CA PRO A 157 15.16 -14.77 7.58
C PRO A 157 16.05 -16.02 7.42
N GLN A 158 15.78 -17.04 8.23
CA GLN A 158 16.47 -18.32 8.19
C GLN A 158 15.56 -19.37 7.53
N TYR A 159 16.18 -20.34 6.88
CA TYR A 159 15.42 -21.51 6.43
C TYR A 159 14.85 -22.25 7.65
N PRO A 160 13.63 -22.77 7.55
CA PRO A 160 13.06 -23.56 8.63
C PRO A 160 13.92 -24.82 8.87
N ASP A 161 14.04 -25.21 10.13
CA ASP A 161 14.66 -26.48 10.48
C ASP A 161 13.82 -27.62 9.85
N PRO A 162 14.41 -28.48 8.98
CA PRO A 162 13.70 -29.59 8.36
C PRO A 162 13.30 -30.71 9.34
N GLY A 163 13.77 -30.65 10.60
CA GLY A 163 13.46 -31.65 11.62
C GLY A 163 14.17 -33.00 11.45
N TYR A 164 15.13 -33.08 10.53
CA TYR A 164 15.97 -34.26 10.31
C TYR A 164 17.42 -33.86 10.09
N ARG A 165 18.33 -34.83 10.27
CA ARG A 165 19.75 -34.65 9.97
C ARG A 165 20.09 -35.34 8.64
N PRO A 166 20.84 -34.67 7.73
CA PRO A 166 21.23 -35.26 6.44
C PRO A 166 21.87 -36.64 6.52
N GLU A 167 22.66 -36.88 7.59
CA GLU A 167 23.38 -38.12 7.85
C GLU A 167 22.45 -39.31 8.14
N GLN A 168 21.16 -39.07 8.33
CA GLN A 168 20.16 -40.14 8.54
C GLN A 168 19.69 -40.80 7.23
N PHE A 169 20.07 -40.23 6.08
CA PHE A 169 19.60 -40.67 4.77
C PHE A 169 20.80 -40.87 3.84
N GLU A 170 20.87 -42.06 3.22
CA GLU A 170 21.73 -42.34 2.09
C GLU A 170 20.89 -42.28 0.80
N ILE A 171 21.41 -41.67 -0.23
CA ILE A 171 20.77 -41.61 -1.56
C ILE A 171 21.68 -42.44 -2.50
N ASP A 172 21.16 -43.61 -2.96
CA ASP A 172 21.80 -44.47 -3.93
C ASP A 172 21.83 -43.86 -5.34
#